data_cc26a23950c42fb8b45902cbd989047f
#
_entry.id   cc26a23950c42fb8b45902cbd989047f
#
_cell.length_a   1.000
_cell.length_b   1.000
_cell.length_c   1.000
_cell.angle_alpha   90.00
_cell.angle_beta   90.00
_cell.angle_gamma   90.00
#
_symmetry.space_group_name_H-M   'P 1'
#
loop_
_entity.id
_entity.type
_entity.pdbx_description
1 polymer ?
#
loop_
_entity_poly.entity_id
_entity_poly.type
_entity_poly.pdbx_seq_one_letter_code
_entity_poly.pdbx_strand_id
1 'polypeptide(L)'
;MKTCIALLASMLCVATPTLADDDSPSINIDLQSRVSYLNNRIGNEINHANSGYKGEYFLLSVSGQINDKISYAWRQRLNKKIDNNSMFDATDWLYVDYKFAPNWSVAAGKQVVLIGGYEYDRNPIDVNVPSEYWNNIAPFQFGASASYTTNDGNHRFSGQISQSPYNMPMHRDLLSYNLFWAGKCGMLSTLWSVNMVETTPYHYISYISLGNRIDINNASLELDLMNRAAKHQTYLFKDCSVMARLDYRPIPQVGIFGKCAYDVNNTNVNADPSVMPGTELTTFGGGVELYPVKDTDVRLSLGISHSTGTNSNPDGTVQNHQTQVRVGFVAKLNLLSWKK
;
A
#
# COMPACT_ATOMS: atom_id res chain seq x y z
N MET A 1 -16.10 -20.61 22.29
CA MET A 1 -16.24 -20.41 20.83
C MET A 1 -16.68 -18.97 20.53
N LYS A 2 -16.00 -17.93 21.00
CA LYS A 2 -16.32 -16.50 20.75
C LYS A 2 -15.08 -15.61 20.69
N THR A 3 -13.90 -16.13 20.32
CA THR A 3 -12.63 -15.36 20.42
C THR A 3 -11.89 -15.25 19.07
N CYS A 4 -12.50 -15.59 17.95
CA CYS A 4 -11.82 -15.58 16.61
C CYS A 4 -12.19 -14.39 15.71
N ILE A 5 -12.95 -13.39 16.17
CA ILE A 5 -13.49 -12.34 15.28
C ILE A 5 -12.63 -11.06 15.26
N ALA A 6 -11.71 -10.87 16.20
CA ALA A 6 -10.98 -9.60 16.33
C ALA A 6 -9.70 -9.48 15.47
N LEU A 7 -9.27 -10.52 14.75
CA LEU A 7 -7.99 -10.54 14.00
C LEU A 7 -8.12 -10.23 12.49
N LEU A 8 -9.31 -9.96 12.01
CA LEU A 8 -9.58 -9.78 10.56
C LEU A 8 -9.66 -8.33 10.09
N ALA A 9 -9.48 -7.36 10.99
CA ALA A 9 -9.70 -5.93 10.68
C ALA A 9 -8.48 -5.17 10.10
N SER A 10 -7.30 -5.81 9.97
CA SER A 10 -6.11 -5.11 9.47
C SER A 10 -5.82 -5.32 7.98
N MET A 11 -6.75 -5.92 7.23
CA MET A 11 -6.48 -6.49 5.92
C MET A 11 -7.07 -5.79 4.72
N LEU A 12 -7.55 -4.59 4.83
CA LEU A 12 -8.02 -3.85 3.66
C LEU A 12 -7.76 -2.38 3.85
N CYS A 13 -6.60 -1.90 3.41
CA CYS A 13 -6.39 -0.48 3.21
C CYS A 13 -7.13 0.09 2.00
N VAL A 14 -7.77 -0.71 1.19
CA VAL A 14 -8.99 -0.29 0.52
C VAL A 14 -10.13 -0.58 1.49
N ALA A 15 -10.31 0.29 2.49
CA ALA A 15 -11.50 0.27 3.31
C ALA A 15 -12.71 0.57 2.40
N THR A 16 -13.17 -0.45 1.68
CA THR A 16 -14.59 -0.48 1.41
C THR A 16 -15.21 -0.73 2.77
N PRO A 17 -15.95 0.22 3.36
CA PRO A 17 -16.78 -0.10 4.50
C PRO A 17 -17.56 -1.36 4.08
N THR A 18 -17.43 -2.44 4.84
CA THR A 18 -18.37 -3.55 4.75
C THR A 18 -19.71 -2.93 5.07
N LEU A 19 -20.50 -2.70 4.02
CA LEU A 19 -21.84 -2.17 4.18
C LEU A 19 -22.59 -3.23 4.97
N ALA A 20 -22.74 -3.00 6.28
CA ALA A 20 -23.73 -3.71 7.05
C ALA A 20 -25.09 -3.39 6.40
N ASP A 21 -25.99 -4.36 6.35
CA ASP A 21 -27.37 -4.20 5.87
C ASP A 21 -28.24 -3.31 6.78
N ASP A 22 -27.65 -2.24 7.29
CA ASP A 22 -28.25 -1.34 8.25
C ASP A 22 -28.27 0.07 7.65
N ASP A 23 -29.46 0.58 7.39
CA ASP A 23 -29.76 1.89 6.80
C ASP A 23 -29.26 3.09 7.63
N SER A 24 -28.64 2.83 8.78
CA SER A 24 -28.25 3.87 9.73
C SER A 24 -26.97 4.60 9.29
N PRO A 25 -26.97 5.95 9.31
CA PRO A 25 -25.77 6.71 9.07
C PRO A 25 -24.69 6.44 10.14
N SER A 26 -23.44 6.42 9.69
CA SER A 26 -22.29 6.22 10.58
C SER A 26 -21.12 7.15 10.21
N ILE A 27 -20.29 7.42 11.21
CA ILE A 27 -19.02 8.12 11.04
C ILE A 27 -17.96 7.50 11.94
N ASN A 28 -16.76 7.29 11.38
CA ASN A 28 -15.56 6.89 12.10
C ASN A 28 -14.47 7.92 11.85
N ILE A 29 -13.76 8.31 12.91
CA ILE A 29 -12.61 9.22 12.85
C ILE A 29 -11.41 8.49 13.44
N ASP A 30 -10.38 8.30 12.62
CA ASP A 30 -9.16 7.60 13.01
C ASP A 30 -7.96 8.52 12.89
N LEU A 31 -7.07 8.45 13.87
CA LEU A 31 -5.78 9.10 13.88
C LEU A 31 -4.67 8.03 13.82
N GLN A 32 -3.74 8.19 12.88
CA GLN A 32 -2.63 7.26 12.74
C GLN A 32 -1.30 8.04 12.74
N SER A 33 -0.33 7.56 13.48
CA SER A 33 1.00 8.19 13.51
C SER A 33 2.13 7.18 13.58
N ARG A 34 3.27 7.52 12.97
CA ARG A 34 4.54 6.83 13.14
C ARG A 34 5.66 7.84 13.34
N VAL A 35 6.34 7.71 14.47
CA VAL A 35 7.54 8.49 14.82
C VAL A 35 8.67 7.51 15.06
N SER A 36 9.84 7.76 14.47
CA SER A 36 10.96 6.83 14.56
C SER A 36 12.28 7.56 14.76
N TYR A 37 13.23 6.89 15.41
CA TYR A 37 14.64 7.19 15.30
C TYR A 37 15.24 6.25 14.26
N LEU A 38 15.94 6.81 13.28
CA LEU A 38 16.58 6.09 12.19
C LEU A 38 18.10 6.21 12.35
N ASN A 39 18.81 5.08 12.23
CA ASN A 39 20.25 5.06 11.99
C ASN A 39 20.46 4.44 10.61
N ASN A 40 20.85 5.27 9.65
CA ASN A 40 21.06 4.87 8.27
C ASN A 40 22.55 4.91 7.95
N ARG A 41 23.07 3.82 7.40
CA ARG A 41 24.47 3.67 7.01
C ARG A 41 24.57 3.22 5.56
N ILE A 42 25.58 3.74 4.86
CA ILE A 42 25.98 3.29 3.54
C ILE A 42 27.40 2.74 3.68
N GLY A 43 27.55 1.42 3.52
CA GLY A 43 28.75 0.72 3.93
C GLY A 43 29.00 0.91 5.44
N ASN A 44 30.16 1.44 5.80
CA ASN A 44 30.54 1.71 7.19
C ASN A 44 30.21 3.14 7.66
N GLU A 45 29.78 4.03 6.77
CA GLU A 45 29.57 5.44 7.08
C GLU A 45 28.12 5.73 7.45
N ILE A 46 27.91 6.63 8.42
CA ILE A 46 26.58 7.08 8.79
C ILE A 46 26.09 8.09 7.74
N ASN A 47 24.93 7.83 7.16
CA ASN A 47 24.24 8.82 6.35
C ASN A 47 23.47 9.79 7.26
N HIS A 48 24.13 10.88 7.65
CA HIS A 48 23.56 11.88 8.57
C HIS A 48 22.29 12.55 8.03
N ALA A 49 22.15 12.71 6.71
CA ALA A 49 20.97 13.32 6.09
C ALA A 49 19.69 12.48 6.28
N ASN A 50 19.86 11.15 6.40
CA ASN A 50 18.76 10.20 6.54
C ASN A 50 18.72 9.52 7.92
N SER A 51 19.51 10.01 8.88
CA SER A 51 19.54 9.51 10.27
C SER A 51 18.94 10.54 11.23
N GLY A 52 18.43 10.07 12.36
CA GLY A 52 17.87 10.90 13.44
C GLY A 52 16.37 10.67 13.66
N TYR A 53 15.75 11.55 14.44
CA TYR A 53 14.32 11.51 14.71
C TYR A 53 13.52 11.97 13.50
N LYS A 54 12.44 11.24 13.19
CA LYS A 54 11.56 11.52 12.05
C LYS A 54 10.10 11.25 12.40
N GLY A 55 9.24 12.25 12.17
CA GLY A 55 7.79 12.05 12.06
C GLY A 55 7.47 11.54 10.66
N GLU A 56 7.33 10.21 10.52
CA GLU A 56 7.18 9.61 9.19
C GLU A 56 5.77 9.76 8.66
N TYR A 57 4.78 9.56 9.51
CA TYR A 57 3.36 9.66 9.15
C TYR A 57 2.56 10.31 10.28
N PHE A 58 1.62 11.15 9.87
CA PHE A 58 0.58 11.68 10.72
C PHE A 58 -0.69 11.84 9.87
N LEU A 59 -1.62 10.90 10.01
CA LEU A 59 -2.77 10.72 9.13
C LEU A 59 -4.06 10.88 9.93
N LEU A 60 -4.98 11.67 9.40
CA LEU A 60 -6.36 11.75 9.90
C LEU A 60 -7.29 11.15 8.85
N SER A 61 -8.13 10.22 9.25
CA SER A 61 -9.13 9.59 8.38
C SER A 61 -10.53 9.81 8.91
N VAL A 62 -11.45 10.09 8.01
CA VAL A 62 -12.88 10.13 8.27
C VAL A 62 -13.55 9.20 7.27
N SER A 63 -14.36 8.26 7.75
CA SER A 63 -15.10 7.34 6.90
C SER A 63 -16.47 7.02 7.50
N GLY A 64 -17.39 6.58 6.67
CA GLY A 64 -18.73 6.22 7.12
C GLY A 64 -19.67 5.96 5.97
N GLN A 65 -20.94 5.87 6.35
CA GLN A 65 -22.05 5.75 5.39
C GLN A 65 -23.12 6.77 5.69
N ILE A 66 -23.80 7.24 4.66
CA ILE A 66 -24.97 8.12 4.75
C ILE A 66 -26.24 7.27 4.90
N ASN A 67 -26.26 6.14 4.18
CA ASN A 67 -27.33 5.13 4.20
C ASN A 67 -26.76 3.80 3.66
N ASP A 68 -27.59 2.78 3.44
CA ASP A 68 -27.26 1.47 2.90
C ASP A 68 -26.56 1.48 1.52
N LYS A 69 -26.67 2.59 0.77
CA LYS A 69 -26.19 2.74 -0.61
C LYS A 69 -25.00 3.66 -0.77
N ILE A 70 -24.84 4.63 0.11
CA ILE A 70 -23.82 5.68 -0.05
C ILE A 70 -22.84 5.63 1.11
N SER A 71 -21.58 5.36 0.81
CA SER A 71 -20.46 5.47 1.74
C SER A 71 -19.43 6.46 1.25
N TYR A 72 -18.60 6.94 2.16
CA TYR A 72 -17.57 7.94 1.90
C TYR A 72 -16.31 7.65 2.70
N ALA A 73 -15.17 8.07 2.17
CA ALA A 73 -13.90 8.04 2.89
C ALA A 73 -13.02 9.23 2.52
N TRP A 74 -12.36 9.78 3.52
CA TRP A 74 -11.34 10.81 3.38
C TRP A 74 -10.15 10.48 4.26
N ARG A 75 -8.92 10.65 3.76
CA ARG A 75 -7.68 10.57 4.55
C ARG A 75 -6.72 11.68 4.16
N GLN A 76 -6.27 12.42 5.16
CA GLN A 76 -5.35 13.53 5.02
C GLN A 76 -4.02 13.23 5.70
N ARG A 77 -2.89 13.51 5.03
CA ARG A 77 -1.58 13.56 5.65
C ARG A 77 -1.34 14.93 6.26
N LEU A 78 -1.25 15.00 7.58
CA LEU A 78 -1.07 16.26 8.29
C LEU A 78 0.40 16.72 8.33
N ASN A 79 1.34 15.80 8.11
CA ASN A 79 2.79 16.06 8.11
C ASN A 79 3.38 16.19 6.69
N LYS A 80 2.57 16.20 5.64
CA LYS A 80 3.02 16.41 4.27
C LYS A 80 2.95 17.89 3.93
N LYS A 81 4.04 18.45 3.40
CA LYS A 81 4.06 19.80 2.87
C LYS A 81 3.06 19.91 1.71
N ILE A 82 2.29 20.98 1.71
CA ILE A 82 1.35 21.30 0.64
C ILE A 82 2.13 22.14 -0.37
N ASP A 83 2.47 21.52 -1.49
CA ASP A 83 3.04 22.22 -2.64
C ASP A 83 1.89 22.76 -3.51
N ASN A 84 2.14 23.82 -4.27
CA ASN A 84 1.16 24.45 -5.19
C ASN A 84 -0.16 24.91 -4.53
N ASN A 85 -0.22 25.12 -3.23
CA ASN A 85 -1.40 25.53 -2.49
C ASN A 85 -2.64 24.62 -2.65
N SER A 86 -2.44 23.34 -2.99
CA SER A 86 -3.52 22.37 -3.13
C SER A 86 -3.56 21.41 -1.95
N MET A 87 -4.63 21.40 -1.18
CA MET A 87 -4.84 20.43 -0.11
C MET A 87 -4.83 18.98 -0.63
N PHE A 88 -5.18 18.79 -1.91
CA PHE A 88 -5.21 17.46 -2.52
C PHE A 88 -3.82 16.80 -2.62
N ASP A 89 -2.73 17.57 -2.60
CA ASP A 89 -1.37 17.03 -2.62
C ASP A 89 -1.08 16.22 -1.33
N ALA A 90 -1.67 16.63 -0.21
CA ALA A 90 -1.57 15.96 1.07
C ALA A 90 -2.78 15.04 1.37
N THR A 91 -3.77 14.97 0.49
CA THR A 91 -4.91 14.05 0.61
C THR A 91 -4.53 12.72 -0.03
N ASP A 92 -4.59 11.62 0.72
CA ASP A 92 -4.41 10.28 0.16
C ASP A 92 -5.66 9.87 -0.62
N TRP A 93 -6.82 9.90 -0.01
CA TRP A 93 -8.08 9.64 -0.69
C TRP A 93 -9.20 10.57 -0.22
N LEU A 94 -10.13 10.83 -1.12
CA LEU A 94 -11.40 11.51 -0.91
C LEU A 94 -12.35 11.01 -1.98
N TYR A 95 -13.23 10.07 -1.66
CA TYR A 95 -14.17 9.49 -2.60
C TYR A 95 -15.51 9.17 -1.97
N VAL A 96 -16.49 9.00 -2.85
CA VAL A 96 -17.82 8.49 -2.53
C VAL A 96 -18.01 7.18 -3.30
N ASP A 97 -18.54 6.16 -2.63
CA ASP A 97 -18.97 4.89 -3.22
C ASP A 97 -20.50 4.81 -3.18
N TYR A 98 -21.09 4.41 -4.30
CA TYR A 98 -22.52 4.24 -4.48
C TYR A 98 -22.85 2.79 -4.89
N LYS A 99 -23.56 2.09 -4.01
CA LYS A 99 -24.09 0.74 -4.24
C LYS A 99 -25.42 0.84 -4.97
N PHE A 100 -25.40 0.71 -6.29
CA PHE A 100 -26.60 0.82 -7.11
C PHE A 100 -27.40 -0.49 -7.25
N ALA A 101 -26.76 -1.63 -6.91
CA ALA A 101 -27.39 -2.94 -6.85
C ALA A 101 -26.73 -3.79 -5.74
N PRO A 102 -27.31 -4.89 -5.28
CA PRO A 102 -26.81 -5.67 -4.13
C PRO A 102 -25.32 -6.04 -4.21
N ASN A 103 -24.84 -6.34 -5.41
CA ASN A 103 -23.47 -6.80 -5.65
C ASN A 103 -22.59 -5.78 -6.40
N TRP A 104 -23.17 -4.64 -6.79
CA TRP A 104 -22.50 -3.69 -7.65
C TRP A 104 -22.36 -2.33 -7.00
N SER A 105 -21.19 -1.76 -7.07
CA SER A 105 -20.95 -0.38 -6.67
C SER A 105 -20.10 0.38 -7.69
N VAL A 106 -20.19 1.70 -7.62
CA VAL A 106 -19.33 2.63 -8.35
C VAL A 106 -18.76 3.65 -7.37
N ALA A 107 -17.47 3.93 -7.49
CA ALA A 107 -16.83 4.95 -6.67
C ALA A 107 -16.18 6.01 -7.55
N ALA A 108 -16.21 7.27 -7.09
CA ALA A 108 -15.57 8.38 -7.78
C ALA A 108 -14.89 9.34 -6.78
N GLY A 109 -13.76 9.90 -7.19
CA GLY A 109 -12.94 10.81 -6.40
C GLY A 109 -11.47 10.43 -6.43
N LYS A 110 -10.72 10.92 -5.45
CA LYS A 110 -9.31 10.51 -5.27
C LYS A 110 -9.27 9.16 -4.57
N GLN A 111 -8.67 8.17 -5.20
CA GLN A 111 -8.68 6.77 -4.77
C GLN A 111 -7.28 6.16 -4.87
N VAL A 112 -7.10 4.97 -4.29
CA VAL A 112 -5.94 4.13 -4.60
C VAL A 112 -6.05 3.65 -6.04
N VAL A 113 -4.99 3.73 -6.81
CA VAL A 113 -4.91 3.07 -8.13
C VAL A 113 -4.94 1.56 -7.88
N LEU A 114 -5.85 0.85 -8.53
CA LEU A 114 -6.08 -0.57 -8.29
C LEU A 114 -4.97 -1.44 -8.92
N ILE A 115 -3.84 -1.51 -8.21
CA ILE A 115 -2.71 -2.39 -8.54
C ILE A 115 -2.64 -3.48 -7.48
N GLY A 116 -2.43 -4.73 -7.90
CA GLY A 116 -2.33 -5.89 -7.01
C GLY A 116 -1.04 -5.90 -6.18
N GLY A 117 -0.98 -6.81 -5.21
CA GLY A 117 0.15 -6.95 -4.29
C GLY A 117 -0.15 -6.48 -2.87
N TYR A 118 0.28 -7.28 -1.91
CA TYR A 118 0.06 -7.00 -0.49
C TYR A 118 0.95 -5.89 0.05
N GLU A 119 2.16 -5.71 -0.50
CA GLU A 119 2.97 -4.56 -0.15
C GLU A 119 2.35 -3.27 -0.63
N TYR A 120 1.86 -3.24 -1.87
CA TYR A 120 1.22 -2.06 -2.45
C TYR A 120 -0.06 -1.66 -1.72
N ASP A 121 -0.88 -2.63 -1.33
CA ASP A 121 -2.13 -2.42 -0.58
C ASP A 121 -1.90 -2.11 0.90
N ARG A 122 -0.69 -2.34 1.42
CA ARG A 122 -0.38 -2.14 2.84
C ARG A 122 -0.47 -0.66 3.23
N ASN A 123 -1.07 -0.41 4.40
CA ASN A 123 -1.06 0.95 4.97
C ASN A 123 0.39 1.46 5.10
N PRO A 124 0.72 2.64 4.59
CA PRO A 124 2.10 3.18 4.63
C PRO A 124 2.74 3.19 6.02
N ILE A 125 1.95 3.36 7.07
CA ILE A 125 2.43 3.34 8.46
C ILE A 125 2.93 1.93 8.88
N ASP A 126 2.53 0.86 8.17
CA ASP A 126 2.91 -0.53 8.44
C ASP A 126 4.03 -1.05 7.50
N VAL A 127 4.46 -0.24 6.54
CA VAL A 127 5.56 -0.60 5.65
C VAL A 127 6.88 -0.26 6.32
N ASN A 128 7.59 -1.30 6.80
CA ASN A 128 8.85 -1.14 7.54
C ASN A 128 10.09 -1.30 6.65
N VAL A 129 10.02 -2.14 5.62
CA VAL A 129 11.09 -2.43 4.67
C VAL A 129 10.49 -2.29 3.26
N PRO A 130 10.42 -1.08 2.70
CA PRO A 130 9.83 -0.87 1.37
C PRO A 130 10.71 -1.43 0.26
N SER A 131 10.08 -1.92 -0.84
CA SER A 131 10.74 -2.18 -2.11
C SER A 131 11.06 -0.87 -2.85
N GLU A 132 11.93 -0.92 -3.85
CA GLU A 132 12.19 0.25 -4.71
C GLU A 132 10.92 0.65 -5.46
N TYR A 133 10.13 -0.31 -5.95
CA TYR A 133 8.84 -0.07 -6.57
C TYR A 133 7.89 0.73 -5.66
N TRP A 134 7.75 0.32 -4.39
CA TRP A 134 6.84 0.98 -3.44
C TRP A 134 7.26 2.43 -3.16
N ASN A 135 8.56 2.70 -3.12
CA ASN A 135 9.08 4.04 -2.85
C ASN A 135 8.77 5.04 -3.98
N ASN A 136 8.65 4.57 -5.23
CA ASN A 136 8.61 5.42 -6.42
C ASN A 136 7.24 5.51 -7.08
N ILE A 137 6.19 4.89 -6.52
CA ILE A 137 4.84 4.98 -7.06
C ILE A 137 3.96 5.93 -6.23
N ALA A 138 3.17 6.77 -6.91
CA ALA A 138 2.19 7.65 -6.27
C ALA A 138 0.79 6.99 -6.29
N PRO A 139 0.41 6.24 -5.24
CA PRO A 139 -0.71 5.31 -5.31
C PRO A 139 -2.10 5.99 -5.30
N PHE A 140 -2.19 7.28 -4.96
CA PHE A 140 -3.48 7.96 -4.74
C PHE A 140 -3.77 8.95 -5.88
N GLN A 141 -4.74 8.61 -6.74
CA GLN A 141 -5.06 9.35 -7.95
C GLN A 141 -6.56 9.60 -8.08
N PHE A 142 -6.94 10.67 -8.78
CA PHE A 142 -8.34 10.90 -9.14
C PHE A 142 -8.80 9.90 -10.19
N GLY A 143 -10.02 9.39 -10.03
CA GLY A 143 -10.58 8.44 -10.96
C GLY A 143 -11.97 7.97 -10.57
N ALA A 144 -12.46 6.99 -11.34
CA ALA A 144 -13.69 6.29 -11.09
C ALA A 144 -13.49 4.78 -11.23
N SER A 145 -14.18 4.02 -10.41
CA SER A 145 -14.14 2.56 -10.42
C SER A 145 -15.54 1.97 -10.34
N ALA A 146 -15.71 0.79 -10.93
CA ALA A 146 -16.89 -0.05 -10.77
C ALA A 146 -16.46 -1.40 -10.21
N SER A 147 -17.21 -1.92 -9.26
CA SER A 147 -16.89 -3.17 -8.56
C SER A 147 -18.11 -4.10 -8.53
N TYR A 148 -17.81 -5.39 -8.69
CA TYR A 148 -18.74 -6.48 -8.45
C TYR A 148 -18.22 -7.37 -7.32
N THR A 149 -19.02 -7.59 -6.30
CA THR A 149 -18.72 -8.50 -5.20
C THR A 149 -19.66 -9.71 -5.26
N THR A 150 -19.12 -10.92 -5.17
CA THR A 150 -19.92 -12.16 -5.16
C THR A 150 -20.84 -12.22 -3.93
N ASN A 151 -21.91 -13.00 -4.01
CA ASN A 151 -22.91 -13.10 -2.92
C ASN A 151 -22.32 -13.62 -1.60
N ASP A 152 -21.26 -14.42 -1.66
CA ASP A 152 -20.52 -14.94 -0.50
C ASP A 152 -19.49 -13.94 0.06
N GLY A 153 -19.32 -12.78 -0.61
CA GLY A 153 -18.35 -11.75 -0.25
C GLY A 153 -16.88 -12.12 -0.46
N ASN A 154 -16.59 -13.32 -0.98
CA ASN A 154 -15.23 -13.84 -1.07
C ASN A 154 -14.45 -13.30 -2.28
N HIS A 155 -15.13 -12.80 -3.31
CA HIS A 155 -14.47 -12.31 -4.52
C HIS A 155 -15.01 -10.94 -4.91
N ARG A 156 -14.10 -10.00 -5.16
CA ARG A 156 -14.39 -8.68 -5.72
C ARG A 156 -13.61 -8.48 -7.00
N PHE A 157 -14.30 -8.16 -8.06
CA PHE A 157 -13.76 -7.78 -9.36
C PHE A 157 -13.99 -6.29 -9.57
N SER A 158 -12.98 -5.55 -9.96
CA SER A 158 -13.08 -4.09 -10.15
C SER A 158 -12.42 -3.66 -11.43
N GLY A 159 -13.05 -2.72 -12.13
CA GLY A 159 -12.47 -1.95 -13.22
C GLY A 159 -12.33 -0.49 -12.79
N GLN A 160 -11.20 0.13 -13.08
CA GLN A 160 -10.92 1.53 -12.72
C GLN A 160 -10.28 2.26 -13.88
N ILE A 161 -10.68 3.51 -14.08
CA ILE A 161 -9.97 4.50 -14.87
C ILE A 161 -9.57 5.62 -13.91
N SER A 162 -8.27 5.92 -13.84
CA SER A 162 -7.74 6.97 -12.98
C SER A 162 -6.67 7.77 -13.69
N GLN A 163 -6.27 8.88 -13.08
CA GLN A 163 -5.01 9.50 -13.44
C GLN A 163 -3.86 8.50 -13.22
N SER A 164 -2.82 8.64 -14.02
CA SER A 164 -1.62 7.81 -13.86
C SER A 164 -0.89 8.11 -12.55
N PRO A 165 -0.34 7.10 -11.85
CA PRO A 165 0.56 7.31 -10.72
C PRO A 165 1.88 8.01 -11.10
N TYR A 166 2.17 8.15 -12.39
CA TYR A 166 3.35 8.81 -12.95
C TYR A 166 3.06 10.19 -13.53
N ASN A 167 2.00 10.85 -13.09
CA ASN A 167 1.70 12.22 -13.49
C ASN A 167 2.88 13.15 -13.24
N MET A 168 3.21 13.92 -14.26
CA MET A 168 4.21 14.99 -14.19
C MET A 168 3.52 16.35 -14.10
N PRO A 169 4.16 17.39 -13.56
CA PRO A 169 3.56 18.72 -13.49
C PRO A 169 3.05 19.25 -14.84
N MET A 170 3.70 18.85 -15.94
CA MET A 170 3.34 19.25 -17.31
C MET A 170 2.32 18.33 -17.99
N HIS A 171 2.05 17.15 -17.44
CA HIS A 171 1.16 16.13 -18.02
C HIS A 171 0.27 15.54 -16.92
N ARG A 172 -0.78 16.28 -16.54
CA ARG A 172 -1.76 15.83 -15.54
C ARG A 172 -2.91 15.02 -16.15
N ASP A 173 -2.87 14.81 -17.44
CA ASP A 173 -3.87 14.12 -18.26
C ASP A 173 -3.50 12.66 -18.58
N LEU A 174 -2.37 12.18 -18.05
CA LEU A 174 -1.99 10.78 -18.18
C LEU A 174 -2.98 9.87 -17.43
N LEU A 175 -3.35 8.76 -18.05
CA LEU A 175 -4.37 7.85 -17.55
C LEU A 175 -3.79 6.47 -17.16
N SER A 176 -4.51 5.79 -16.29
CA SER A 176 -4.30 4.40 -15.92
C SER A 176 -5.61 3.64 -16.03
N TYR A 177 -5.55 2.47 -16.66
CA TYR A 177 -6.66 1.52 -16.83
C TYR A 177 -6.34 0.27 -16.05
N ASN A 178 -7.21 -0.09 -15.12
CA ASN A 178 -6.92 -1.11 -14.12
C ASN A 178 -8.05 -2.13 -14.07
N LEU A 179 -7.69 -3.41 -14.13
CA LEU A 179 -8.56 -4.54 -13.81
C LEU A 179 -7.98 -5.23 -12.58
N PHE A 180 -8.79 -5.43 -11.57
CA PHE A 180 -8.36 -5.90 -10.27
C PHE A 180 -9.27 -7.01 -9.75
N TRP A 181 -8.68 -8.01 -9.11
CA TRP A 181 -9.39 -9.07 -8.41
C TRP A 181 -8.83 -9.25 -7.01
N ALA A 182 -9.68 -9.05 -6.00
CA ALA A 182 -9.45 -9.48 -4.63
C ALA A 182 -10.25 -10.76 -4.38
N GLY A 183 -9.57 -11.82 -3.97
CA GLY A 183 -10.17 -13.13 -3.77
C GLY A 183 -9.77 -13.76 -2.45
N LYS A 184 -10.65 -14.61 -1.89
CA LYS A 184 -10.37 -15.40 -0.69
C LYS A 184 -10.87 -16.82 -0.89
N CYS A 185 -9.96 -17.79 -0.76
CA CYS A 185 -10.25 -19.23 -0.88
C CYS A 185 -9.64 -19.95 0.34
N GLY A 186 -10.44 -20.10 1.40
CA GLY A 186 -9.95 -20.69 2.66
C GLY A 186 -8.84 -19.87 3.30
N MET A 187 -7.63 -20.46 3.41
CA MET A 187 -6.45 -19.80 3.96
C MET A 187 -5.73 -18.88 2.95
N LEU A 188 -6.02 -19.03 1.65
CA LEU A 188 -5.41 -18.24 0.59
C LEU A 188 -6.24 -17.00 0.31
N SER A 189 -5.58 -15.85 0.28
CA SER A 189 -6.14 -14.59 -0.21
C SER A 189 -5.28 -14.06 -1.36
N THR A 190 -5.90 -13.39 -2.32
CA THR A 190 -5.24 -12.88 -3.52
C THR A 190 -5.58 -11.42 -3.76
N LEU A 191 -4.61 -10.66 -4.27
CA LEU A 191 -4.76 -9.30 -4.79
C LEU A 191 -4.06 -9.26 -6.16
N TRP A 192 -4.80 -9.55 -7.22
CA TRP A 192 -4.26 -9.62 -8.57
C TRP A 192 -4.75 -8.46 -9.43
N SER A 193 -3.91 -8.01 -10.34
CA SER A 193 -4.31 -6.99 -11.31
C SER A 193 -3.60 -7.13 -12.64
N VAL A 194 -4.26 -6.59 -13.66
CA VAL A 194 -3.67 -6.25 -14.95
C VAL A 194 -3.91 -4.76 -15.16
N ASN A 195 -2.84 -4.03 -15.41
CA ASN A 195 -2.88 -2.58 -15.52
C ASN A 195 -2.21 -2.12 -16.81
N MET A 196 -2.71 -1.04 -17.37
CA MET A 196 -2.09 -0.29 -18.46
C MET A 196 -1.95 1.16 -18.00
N VAL A 197 -0.73 1.59 -17.76
CA VAL A 197 -0.41 2.86 -17.10
C VAL A 197 0.36 3.75 -18.05
N GLU A 198 -0.12 4.94 -18.31
CA GLU A 198 0.60 5.95 -19.09
C GLU A 198 1.75 6.54 -18.26
N THR A 199 2.96 6.51 -18.80
CA THR A 199 4.17 7.11 -18.19
C THR A 199 4.53 8.44 -18.85
N THR A 200 4.30 8.56 -20.15
CA THR A 200 4.33 9.80 -20.93
C THR A 200 3.19 9.74 -21.94
N PRO A 201 2.77 10.85 -22.57
CA PRO A 201 1.66 10.86 -23.50
C PRO A 201 1.76 9.76 -24.57
N TYR A 202 0.74 8.91 -24.64
CA TYR A 202 0.63 7.76 -25.55
C TYR A 202 1.67 6.64 -25.34
N HIS A 203 2.47 6.67 -24.26
CA HIS A 203 3.40 5.62 -23.89
C HIS A 203 2.91 4.93 -22.62
N TYR A 204 2.70 3.63 -22.74
CA TYR A 204 2.14 2.80 -21.68
C TYR A 204 3.14 1.76 -21.19
N ILE A 205 3.10 1.52 -19.90
CA ILE A 205 3.69 0.35 -19.27
C ILE A 205 2.56 -0.55 -18.76
N SER A 206 2.65 -1.85 -19.04
CA SER A 206 1.68 -2.84 -18.59
C SER A 206 2.19 -3.53 -17.34
N TYR A 207 1.32 -3.69 -16.35
CA TYR A 207 1.60 -4.45 -15.13
C TYR A 207 0.80 -5.74 -15.12
N ILE A 208 1.43 -6.80 -14.64
CA ILE A 208 0.78 -8.02 -14.16
C ILE A 208 1.24 -8.17 -12.71
N SER A 209 0.34 -7.96 -11.79
CA SER A 209 0.62 -8.01 -10.36
C SER A 209 -0.15 -9.16 -9.72
N LEU A 210 0.58 -10.04 -9.02
CA LEU A 210 0.05 -11.25 -8.39
C LEU A 210 0.43 -11.25 -6.91
N GLY A 211 -0.43 -10.69 -6.07
CA GLY A 211 -0.30 -10.75 -4.61
C GLY A 211 -1.00 -11.98 -4.05
N ASN A 212 -0.29 -12.78 -3.27
CA ASN A 212 -0.83 -13.96 -2.63
C ASN A 212 -0.49 -13.94 -1.15
N ARG A 213 -1.46 -14.29 -0.32
CA ARG A 213 -1.28 -14.39 1.13
C ARG A 213 -1.88 -15.67 1.65
N ILE A 214 -1.12 -16.34 2.50
CA ILE A 214 -1.55 -17.55 3.22
C ILE A 214 -1.54 -17.23 4.70
N ASP A 215 -2.69 -17.41 5.36
CA ASP A 215 -2.84 -17.24 6.80
C ASP A 215 -2.94 -18.60 7.48
N ILE A 216 -2.00 -18.88 8.40
CA ILE A 216 -1.95 -20.14 9.17
C ILE A 216 -1.83 -19.77 10.65
N ASN A 217 -2.92 -19.93 11.40
CA ASN A 217 -2.98 -19.60 12.83
C ASN A 217 -2.46 -18.18 13.13
N ASN A 218 -1.30 -18.09 13.78
CA ASN A 218 -0.65 -16.84 14.19
C ASN A 218 0.41 -16.34 13.20
N ALA A 219 0.53 -16.98 12.04
CA ALA A 219 1.49 -16.62 11.00
C ALA A 219 0.78 -16.28 9.70
N SER A 220 1.35 -15.35 8.92
CA SER A 220 0.96 -15.10 7.54
C SER A 220 2.18 -14.99 6.65
N LEU A 221 2.07 -15.54 5.45
CA LEU A 221 3.08 -15.43 4.39
C LEU A 221 2.46 -14.68 3.22
N GLU A 222 3.10 -13.59 2.81
CA GLU A 222 2.76 -12.83 1.61
C GLU A 222 3.83 -13.04 0.54
N LEU A 223 3.38 -13.22 -0.69
CA LEU A 223 4.23 -13.35 -1.87
C LEU A 223 3.66 -12.48 -2.97
N ASP A 224 4.37 -11.44 -3.34
CA ASP A 224 4.00 -10.53 -4.42
C ASP A 224 4.96 -10.68 -5.59
N LEU A 225 4.40 -10.80 -6.78
CA LEU A 225 5.11 -10.67 -8.04
C LEU A 225 4.50 -9.50 -8.81
N MET A 226 5.33 -8.57 -9.24
CA MET A 226 4.93 -7.42 -10.03
C MET A 226 5.81 -7.33 -11.25
N ASN A 227 5.31 -7.86 -12.38
CA ASN A 227 6.01 -7.83 -13.66
C ASN A 227 5.53 -6.62 -14.48
N ARG A 228 6.46 -5.87 -15.03
CA ARG A 228 6.22 -4.66 -15.82
C ARG A 228 6.78 -4.86 -17.23
N ALA A 229 6.10 -4.30 -18.22
CA ALA A 229 6.53 -4.39 -19.61
C ALA A 229 6.07 -3.16 -20.42
N ALA A 230 7.00 -2.50 -21.09
CA ALA A 230 6.66 -1.48 -22.07
C ALA A 230 6.12 -2.13 -23.37
N LYS A 231 5.50 -1.31 -24.23
CA LYS A 231 5.03 -1.74 -25.54
C LYS A 231 6.17 -2.40 -26.33
N HIS A 232 5.91 -3.56 -26.94
CA HIS A 232 6.88 -4.40 -27.65
C HIS A 232 7.94 -5.08 -26.79
N GLN A 233 7.85 -4.98 -25.49
CA GLN A 233 8.67 -5.71 -24.53
C GLN A 233 7.95 -6.99 -24.14
N THR A 234 8.43 -8.13 -24.60
CA THR A 234 7.78 -9.43 -24.37
C THR A 234 8.43 -10.27 -23.28
N TYR A 235 9.42 -9.70 -22.58
CA TYR A 235 10.19 -10.46 -21.60
C TYR A 235 9.56 -10.43 -20.21
N LEU A 236 9.15 -11.59 -19.74
CA LEU A 236 8.82 -11.79 -18.32
C LEU A 236 10.10 -11.68 -17.48
N PHE A 237 9.97 -11.12 -16.28
CA PHE A 237 11.04 -10.99 -15.27
C PHE A 237 12.25 -10.14 -15.67
N LYS A 238 12.17 -9.36 -16.74
CA LYS A 238 13.22 -8.39 -17.12
C LYS A 238 13.05 -7.06 -16.38
N ASP A 239 11.81 -6.69 -16.12
CA ASP A 239 11.42 -5.56 -15.32
C ASP A 239 10.37 -6.07 -14.34
N CYS A 240 10.80 -6.34 -13.09
CA CYS A 240 9.90 -6.90 -12.09
C CYS A 240 10.34 -6.59 -10.65
N SER A 241 9.40 -6.67 -9.75
CA SER A 241 9.63 -6.70 -8.31
C SER A 241 9.03 -7.98 -7.73
N VAL A 242 9.80 -8.67 -6.89
CA VAL A 242 9.35 -9.86 -6.16
C VAL A 242 9.53 -9.59 -4.68
N MET A 243 8.47 -9.72 -3.91
CA MET A 243 8.48 -9.49 -2.47
C MET A 243 7.95 -10.71 -1.74
N ALA A 244 8.62 -11.05 -0.64
CA ALA A 244 8.16 -12.07 0.30
C ALA A 244 8.15 -11.47 1.70
N ARG A 245 7.05 -11.64 2.43
CA ARG A 245 6.93 -11.19 3.82
C ARG A 245 6.31 -12.28 4.67
N LEU A 246 6.93 -12.52 5.82
CA LEU A 246 6.43 -13.39 6.88
C LEU A 246 6.11 -12.53 8.09
N ASP A 247 4.90 -12.63 8.59
CA ASP A 247 4.48 -12.07 9.89
C ASP A 247 4.13 -13.23 10.83
N TYR A 248 4.59 -13.15 12.07
CA TYR A 248 4.31 -14.13 13.11
C TYR A 248 3.99 -13.46 14.42
N ARG A 249 2.89 -13.85 15.05
CA ARG A 249 2.43 -13.29 16.32
C ARG A 249 2.31 -14.39 17.37
N PRO A 250 3.42 -14.76 18.04
CA PRO A 250 3.43 -15.86 19.03
C PRO A 250 2.47 -15.63 20.19
N ILE A 251 2.37 -14.39 20.64
CA ILE A 251 1.41 -13.92 21.65
C ILE A 251 0.81 -12.59 21.23
N PRO A 252 -0.36 -12.17 21.74
CA PRO A 252 -1.00 -10.90 21.33
C PRO A 252 -0.12 -9.66 21.49
N GLN A 253 0.82 -9.67 22.43
CA GLN A 253 1.69 -8.55 22.74
C GLN A 253 2.95 -8.45 21.86
N VAL A 254 3.29 -9.50 21.11
CA VAL A 254 4.55 -9.58 20.35
C VAL A 254 4.26 -9.96 18.91
N GLY A 255 4.66 -9.11 17.98
CA GLY A 255 4.71 -9.39 16.56
C GLY A 255 6.16 -9.49 16.08
N ILE A 256 6.44 -10.39 15.17
CA ILE A 256 7.74 -10.55 14.51
C ILE A 256 7.48 -10.54 13.02
N PHE A 257 8.29 -9.83 12.25
CA PHE A 257 8.19 -9.84 10.80
C PHE A 257 9.56 -10.01 10.15
N GLY A 258 9.56 -10.63 8.99
CA GLY A 258 10.69 -10.69 8.09
C GLY A 258 10.25 -10.37 6.67
N LYS A 259 11.07 -9.68 5.89
CA LYS A 259 10.78 -9.34 4.50
C LYS A 259 12.02 -9.42 3.64
N CYS A 260 11.83 -9.86 2.39
CA CYS A 260 12.78 -9.74 1.30
C CYS A 260 12.08 -9.12 0.09
N ALA A 261 12.76 -8.21 -0.59
CA ALA A 261 12.32 -7.63 -1.86
C ALA A 261 13.47 -7.71 -2.86
N TYR A 262 13.16 -8.07 -4.10
CA TYR A 262 14.09 -8.05 -5.22
C TYR A 262 13.46 -7.21 -6.33
N ASP A 263 14.10 -6.11 -6.67
CA ASP A 263 13.71 -5.18 -7.71
C ASP A 263 14.73 -5.22 -8.84
N VAL A 264 14.29 -5.52 -10.06
CA VAL A 264 15.17 -5.61 -11.22
C VAL A 264 14.55 -4.94 -12.44
N ASN A 265 15.36 -4.20 -13.19
CA ASN A 265 15.03 -3.73 -14.53
C ASN A 265 16.25 -3.88 -15.45
N ASN A 266 16.34 -5.05 -16.07
CA ASN A 266 17.36 -5.43 -17.08
C ASN A 266 16.88 -5.15 -18.50
N THR A 267 16.14 -4.05 -18.69
CA THR A 267 15.68 -3.59 -20.00
C THR A 267 16.54 -2.43 -20.47
N ASN A 268 16.57 -2.22 -21.80
CA ASN A 268 17.21 -1.05 -22.40
C ASN A 268 16.21 0.09 -22.64
N VAL A 269 14.96 -0.04 -22.13
CA VAL A 269 13.87 0.90 -22.36
C VAL A 269 13.62 1.68 -21.09
N ASN A 270 13.84 2.97 -21.10
CA ASN A 270 13.52 3.86 -19.98
C ASN A 270 12.02 4.17 -19.96
N ALA A 271 11.22 3.17 -19.63
CA ALA A 271 9.76 3.27 -19.62
C ALA A 271 9.15 3.08 -18.22
N ASP A 272 9.90 2.52 -17.26
CA ASP A 272 9.44 2.33 -15.88
C ASP A 272 10.05 3.37 -14.95
N PRO A 273 9.26 4.36 -14.46
CA PRO A 273 9.74 5.32 -13.48
C PRO A 273 9.85 4.75 -12.07
N SER A 274 9.25 3.59 -11.79
CA SER A 274 9.27 2.97 -10.46
C SER A 274 10.54 2.18 -10.18
N VAL A 275 11.06 1.49 -11.21
CA VAL A 275 12.34 0.77 -11.15
C VAL A 275 13.12 1.06 -12.43
N MET A 276 14.10 1.95 -12.35
CA MET A 276 14.81 2.44 -13.52
C MET A 276 15.71 1.37 -14.15
N PRO A 277 15.93 1.40 -15.49
CA PRO A 277 16.83 0.49 -16.18
C PRO A 277 18.22 0.44 -15.56
N GLY A 278 18.79 -0.75 -15.42
CA GLY A 278 20.07 -1.00 -14.76
C GLY A 278 19.97 -1.19 -13.24
N THR A 279 18.76 -1.13 -12.68
CA THR A 279 18.53 -1.49 -11.28
C THR A 279 18.53 -3.01 -11.13
N GLU A 280 19.28 -3.50 -10.16
CA GLU A 280 19.23 -4.86 -9.65
C GLU A 280 19.52 -4.81 -8.15
N LEU A 281 18.45 -4.70 -7.34
CA LEU A 281 18.53 -4.40 -5.92
C LEU A 281 17.81 -5.46 -5.11
N THR A 282 18.49 -6.02 -4.12
CA THR A 282 17.90 -6.89 -3.12
C THR A 282 17.84 -6.14 -1.79
N THR A 283 16.67 -6.09 -1.18
CA THR A 283 16.47 -5.53 0.15
C THR A 283 15.87 -6.60 1.05
N PHE A 284 16.47 -6.82 2.21
CA PHE A 284 15.94 -7.74 3.22
C PHE A 284 15.98 -7.10 4.59
N GLY A 285 15.09 -7.52 5.44
CA GLY A 285 15.02 -7.00 6.80
C GLY A 285 13.97 -7.70 7.64
N GLY A 286 13.90 -7.28 8.87
CA GLY A 286 12.93 -7.82 9.80
C GLY A 286 12.88 -7.00 11.07
N GLY A 287 12.00 -7.40 11.97
CA GLY A 287 11.85 -6.67 13.22
C GLY A 287 10.86 -7.30 14.18
N VAL A 288 10.73 -6.61 15.31
CA VAL A 288 9.83 -6.97 16.40
C VAL A 288 8.92 -5.78 16.69
N GLU A 289 7.67 -6.05 16.92
CA GLU A 289 6.65 -5.11 17.35
C GLU A 289 6.11 -5.52 18.73
N LEU A 290 6.10 -4.59 19.67
CA LEU A 290 5.59 -4.78 21.02
C LEU A 290 4.31 -3.96 21.19
N TYR A 291 3.24 -4.63 21.57
CA TYR A 291 1.90 -4.05 21.81
C TYR A 291 1.64 -3.95 23.32
N PRO A 292 2.04 -2.83 23.97
CA PRO A 292 1.97 -2.70 25.43
C PRO A 292 0.55 -2.56 25.96
N VAL A 293 -0.38 -2.09 25.11
CA VAL A 293 -1.77 -1.85 25.50
C VAL A 293 -2.68 -2.84 24.79
N LYS A 294 -3.43 -3.60 25.57
CA LYS A 294 -4.39 -4.58 25.06
C LYS A 294 -5.50 -3.87 24.25
N ASP A 295 -5.97 -4.54 23.20
CA ASP A 295 -7.10 -4.09 22.37
C ASP A 295 -6.89 -2.73 21.69
N THR A 296 -5.63 -2.31 21.54
CA THR A 296 -5.23 -1.11 20.79
C THR A 296 -4.15 -1.43 19.78
N ASP A 297 -4.08 -0.67 18.67
CA ASP A 297 -2.94 -0.74 17.73
C ASP A 297 -1.92 0.35 18.07
N VAL A 298 -1.47 0.34 19.32
CA VAL A 298 -0.34 1.15 19.80
C VAL A 298 0.84 0.23 20.02
N ARG A 299 1.97 0.47 19.32
CA ARG A 299 3.12 -0.41 19.37
C ARG A 299 4.46 0.30 19.32
N LEU A 300 5.43 -0.29 19.97
CA LEU A 300 6.84 0.01 19.78
C LEU A 300 7.38 -0.95 18.71
N SER A 301 8.17 -0.43 17.78
CA SER A 301 8.77 -1.22 16.70
C SER A 301 10.28 -1.08 16.71
N LEU A 302 10.98 -2.21 16.58
CA LEU A 302 12.41 -2.30 16.31
C LEU A 302 12.58 -3.05 15.01
N GLY A 303 13.27 -2.47 14.05
CA GLY A 303 13.54 -3.10 12.75
C GLY A 303 14.94 -2.84 12.27
N ILE A 304 15.43 -3.77 11.46
CA ILE A 304 16.67 -3.65 10.71
C ILE A 304 16.42 -4.04 9.27
N SER A 305 17.00 -3.31 8.32
CA SER A 305 17.04 -3.70 6.92
C SER A 305 18.42 -3.48 6.32
N HIS A 306 18.73 -4.27 5.30
CA HIS A 306 19.95 -4.15 4.51
C HIS A 306 19.61 -4.31 3.04
N SER A 307 20.28 -3.51 2.20
CA SER A 307 20.16 -3.60 0.75
C SER A 307 21.51 -3.81 0.10
N THR A 308 21.52 -4.58 -0.99
CA THR A 308 22.70 -4.87 -1.79
C THR A 308 22.34 -4.91 -3.26
N GLY A 309 23.24 -4.50 -4.13
CA GLY A 309 23.04 -4.41 -5.57
C GLY A 309 23.10 -2.99 -6.10
N THR A 310 22.52 -2.76 -7.27
CA THR A 310 22.55 -1.46 -7.95
C THR A 310 21.16 -0.84 -7.96
N ASN A 311 21.06 0.41 -7.56
CA ASN A 311 19.88 1.24 -7.80
C ASN A 311 20.26 2.35 -8.78
N SER A 312 19.68 2.35 -9.98
CA SER A 312 19.94 3.35 -11.02
C SER A 312 19.11 4.62 -10.89
N ASN A 313 18.17 4.67 -9.93
CA ASN A 313 17.41 5.87 -9.65
C ASN A 313 18.31 6.89 -8.93
N PRO A 314 18.60 8.07 -9.51
CA PRO A 314 19.42 9.09 -8.88
C PRO A 314 18.82 9.64 -7.59
N ASP A 315 17.48 9.64 -7.50
CA ASP A 315 16.72 10.08 -6.31
C ASP A 315 16.32 8.90 -5.42
N GLY A 316 16.86 7.71 -5.67
CA GLY A 316 16.52 6.48 -4.97
C GLY A 316 16.76 6.57 -3.46
N THR A 317 15.74 6.18 -2.70
CA THR A 317 15.80 6.19 -1.23
C THR A 317 16.55 4.99 -0.67
N VAL A 318 16.68 3.92 -1.45
CA VAL A 318 17.41 2.69 -1.11
C VAL A 318 18.66 2.60 -1.95
N GLN A 319 19.81 2.45 -1.31
CA GLN A 319 21.11 2.44 -1.97
C GLN A 319 21.84 1.11 -1.76
N ASN A 320 22.86 0.86 -2.59
CA ASN A 320 23.73 -0.29 -2.41
C ASN A 320 24.44 -0.26 -1.04
N HIS A 321 24.55 -1.41 -0.39
CA HIS A 321 25.14 -1.58 0.94
C HIS A 321 24.56 -0.63 2.01
N GLN A 322 23.28 -0.29 1.88
CA GLN A 322 22.58 0.51 2.87
C GLN A 322 22.07 -0.38 4.00
N THR A 323 22.41 -0.03 5.23
CA THR A 323 21.84 -0.65 6.44
C THR A 323 21.05 0.40 7.20
N GLN A 324 19.79 0.09 7.53
CA GLN A 324 18.95 0.97 8.33
C GLN A 324 18.50 0.23 9.58
N VAL A 325 18.73 0.84 10.74
CA VAL A 325 18.13 0.44 12.02
C VAL A 325 17.07 1.47 12.37
N ARG A 326 15.88 0.98 12.71
CA ARG A 326 14.73 1.81 13.08
C ARG A 326 14.22 1.42 14.46
N VAL A 327 14.06 2.41 15.32
CA VAL A 327 13.31 2.28 16.58
C VAL A 327 12.14 3.26 16.50
N GLY A 328 10.91 2.78 16.61
CA GLY A 328 9.75 3.61 16.35
C GLY A 328 8.59 3.36 17.30
N PHE A 329 7.70 4.32 17.30
CA PHE A 329 6.39 4.27 17.93
C PHE A 329 5.33 4.42 16.85
N VAL A 330 4.37 3.52 16.85
CA VAL A 330 3.23 3.54 15.92
C VAL A 330 1.94 3.54 16.74
N ALA A 331 1.02 4.41 16.38
CA ALA A 331 -0.32 4.46 16.98
C ALA A 331 -1.38 4.53 15.89
N LYS A 332 -2.39 3.67 15.99
CA LYS A 332 -3.64 3.76 15.25
C LYS A 332 -4.77 3.85 16.27
N LEU A 333 -5.40 5.02 16.34
CA LEU A 333 -6.39 5.35 17.35
C LEU A 333 -7.73 5.64 16.67
N ASN A 334 -8.77 4.92 17.05
CA ASN A 334 -10.13 5.33 16.72
C ASN A 334 -10.56 6.40 17.73
N LEU A 335 -10.72 7.64 17.27
CA LEU A 335 -11.08 8.78 18.10
C LEU A 335 -12.60 8.89 18.30
N LEU A 336 -13.36 8.47 17.28
CA LEU A 336 -14.81 8.49 17.31
C LEU A 336 -15.34 7.36 16.42
N SER A 337 -16.25 6.58 16.95
CA SER A 337 -17.09 5.67 16.18
C SER A 337 -18.53 5.89 16.61
N TRP A 338 -19.34 6.37 15.67
CA TRP A 338 -20.75 6.66 15.92
C TRP A 338 -21.60 6.03 14.83
N LYS A 339 -22.71 5.45 15.26
CA LYS A 339 -23.74 4.87 14.41
C LYS A 339 -25.10 5.25 15.02
N LYS A 340 -26.02 5.70 14.17
CA LYS A 340 -27.36 6.09 14.62
C LYS A 340 -28.19 4.84 14.89
#